data_6779f0ab11926be46ec982433c26fb1c
#
_entry.id   6779f0ab11926be46ec982433c26fb1c
#
_cell.length_a   1.000
_cell.length_b   1.000
_cell.length_c   1.000
_cell.angle_alpha   90.00
_cell.angle_beta   90.00
_cell.angle_gamma   90.00
#
_symmetry.space_group_name_H-M   'P 1'
#
loop_
_entity.id
_entity.type
_entity.pdbx_description
1 polymer ?
#
loop_
_entity_poly.entity_id
_entity_poly.type
_entity_poly.pdbx_seq_one_letter_code
_entity_poly.pdbx_strand_id
1 'polypeptide(L)'
;MGPLWEFPGGKIEPGESPEQALARELTEELGIHAEIGPAITRIRHHYRRGGAVDLRFFAVRTFSGEIDNRIYQQVRWVKFEDLPRYDFLAADRGLVKNLAAGKLL
;
A
#
# COMPACT_ATOMS: atom_id res chain seq x y z
N MET A 1 -5.02 8.08 -20.72
CA MET A 1 -4.41 7.20 -19.72
C MET A 1 -5.44 6.82 -18.68
N GLY A 2 -5.49 5.56 -18.32
CA GLY A 2 -6.34 5.10 -17.25
C GLY A 2 -5.80 5.51 -15.88
N PRO A 3 -6.58 5.29 -14.81
CA PRO A 3 -6.12 5.53 -13.46
C PRO A 3 -4.94 4.62 -13.11
N LEU A 4 -4.05 5.13 -12.27
CA LEU A 4 -2.90 4.37 -11.79
C LEU A 4 -3.31 3.51 -10.58
N TRP A 5 -2.69 2.33 -10.46
CA TRP A 5 -2.88 1.46 -9.33
C TRP A 5 -2.01 1.90 -8.16
N GLU A 6 -2.47 1.62 -6.96
CA GLU A 6 -1.75 1.92 -5.73
C GLU A 6 -2.08 0.89 -4.66
N PHE A 7 -1.22 0.80 -3.66
CA PHE A 7 -1.50 0.01 -2.46
C PHE A 7 -2.40 0.81 -1.52
N PRO A 8 -3.28 0.13 -0.77
CA PRO A 8 -4.12 0.83 0.19
C PRO A 8 -3.30 1.42 1.34
N GLY A 9 -3.79 2.51 1.89
CA GLY A 9 -3.16 3.21 3.01
C GLY A 9 -3.40 4.69 2.93
N GLY A 10 -2.78 5.43 3.82
CA GLY A 10 -2.94 6.87 3.89
C GLY A 10 -1.93 7.52 4.82
N LYS A 11 -2.24 8.74 5.23
CA LYS A 11 -1.35 9.54 6.06
C LYS A 11 -1.35 9.08 7.50
N ILE A 12 -0.17 9.14 8.13
CA ILE A 12 -0.01 8.95 9.57
C ILE A 12 -0.48 10.23 10.26
N GLU A 13 -1.43 10.13 11.16
CA GLU A 13 -1.93 11.26 11.93
C GLU A 13 -1.10 11.48 13.20
N PRO A 14 -1.14 12.70 13.78
CA PRO A 14 -0.43 12.96 15.04
C PRO A 14 -0.83 11.96 16.13
N GLY A 15 0.17 11.40 16.81
CA GLY A 15 -0.04 10.44 17.88
C GLY A 15 -0.21 9.00 17.43
N GLU A 16 -0.26 8.74 16.13
CA GLU A 16 -0.33 7.38 15.60
C GLU A 16 1.06 6.83 15.28
N SER A 17 1.26 5.53 15.52
CA SER A 17 2.36 4.81 14.89
C SER A 17 2.02 4.53 13.41
N PRO A 18 3.02 4.24 12.56
CA PRO A 18 2.74 3.83 11.18
C PRO A 18 1.80 2.63 11.09
N GLU A 19 1.95 1.66 12.00
CA GLU A 19 1.10 0.47 12.04
C GLU A 19 -0.35 0.81 12.40
N GLN A 20 -0.53 1.69 13.39
CA GLN A 20 -1.88 2.16 13.77
C GLN A 20 -2.56 2.92 12.64
N ALA A 21 -1.81 3.76 11.93
CA ALA A 21 -2.32 4.51 10.79
C ALA A 21 -2.79 3.57 9.68
N LEU A 22 -2.00 2.56 9.35
CA LEU A 22 -2.37 1.60 8.32
C LEU A 22 -3.60 0.80 8.72
N ALA A 23 -3.68 0.32 9.96
CA ALA A 23 -4.85 -0.40 10.45
C ALA A 23 -6.12 0.45 10.35
N ARG A 24 -6.04 1.72 10.73
CA ARG A 24 -7.17 2.66 10.63
C ARG A 24 -7.58 2.89 9.18
N GLU A 25 -6.61 3.14 8.30
CA GLU A 25 -6.89 3.38 6.87
C GLU A 25 -7.54 2.15 6.21
N LEU A 26 -7.08 0.94 6.53
CA LEU A 26 -7.67 -0.28 5.97
C LEU A 26 -9.11 -0.46 6.44
N THR A 27 -9.43 -0.08 7.67
CA THR A 27 -10.82 -0.09 8.15
C THR A 27 -11.65 0.95 7.41
N GLU A 28 -11.15 2.16 7.26
CA GLU A 28 -11.87 3.25 6.58
C GLU A 28 -12.08 2.97 5.10
N GLU A 29 -11.06 2.45 4.42
CA GLU A 29 -11.09 2.29 2.97
C GLU A 29 -11.69 0.96 2.50
N LEU A 30 -11.46 -0.11 3.24
CA LEU A 30 -11.82 -1.47 2.84
C LEU A 30 -12.71 -2.22 3.84
N GLY A 31 -13.04 -1.60 4.96
CA GLY A 31 -13.94 -2.22 5.96
C GLY A 31 -13.37 -3.43 6.67
N ILE A 32 -12.07 -3.61 6.70
CA ILE A 32 -11.43 -4.77 7.33
C ILE A 32 -10.68 -4.38 8.60
N HIS A 33 -10.49 -5.36 9.48
CA HIS A 33 -9.67 -5.23 10.68
C HIS A 33 -8.41 -6.08 10.48
N ALA A 34 -7.32 -5.41 10.15
CA ALA A 34 -6.07 -6.06 9.80
C ALA A 34 -5.10 -6.10 10.98
N GLU A 35 -4.39 -7.22 11.12
CA GLU A 35 -3.20 -7.30 11.95
C GLU A 35 -2.01 -6.86 11.11
N ILE A 36 -1.38 -5.77 11.49
CA ILE A 36 -0.24 -5.24 10.76
C ILE A 36 0.99 -6.05 11.14
N GLY A 37 1.58 -6.67 10.13
CA GLY A 37 2.77 -7.50 10.28
C GLY A 37 4.07 -6.71 10.15
N PRO A 38 5.16 -7.40 9.80
CA PRO A 38 6.47 -6.75 9.75
C PRO A 38 6.58 -5.70 8.65
N ALA A 39 7.41 -4.70 8.90
CA ALA A 39 7.76 -3.72 7.89
C ALA A 39 8.50 -4.41 6.74
N ILE A 40 8.10 -4.10 5.52
CA ILE A 40 8.72 -4.65 4.30
C ILE A 40 9.81 -3.71 3.82
N THR A 41 9.48 -2.43 3.68
CA THR A 41 10.41 -1.43 3.17
C THR A 41 9.93 -0.02 3.50
N ARG A 42 10.85 0.92 3.37
CA ARG A 42 10.60 2.34 3.52
C ARG A 42 11.18 3.04 2.30
N ILE A 43 10.39 3.88 1.66
CA ILE A 43 10.76 4.58 0.44
C ILE A 43 10.56 6.07 0.63
N ARG A 44 11.59 6.86 0.32
CA ARG A 44 11.47 8.31 0.23
C ARG A 44 11.41 8.69 -1.25
N HIS A 45 10.25 9.13 -1.69
CA HIS A 45 10.02 9.52 -3.09
C HIS A 45 10.00 11.04 -3.22
N HIS A 46 10.81 11.55 -4.14
CA HIS A 46 10.88 12.97 -4.45
C HIS A 46 10.10 13.28 -5.72
N TYR A 47 9.24 14.29 -5.63
CA TYR A 47 8.47 14.73 -6.79
C TYR A 47 9.24 15.76 -7.60
N ARG A 48 9.03 15.74 -8.91
CA ARG A 48 9.70 16.70 -9.82
C ARG A 48 9.41 18.16 -9.49
N ARG A 49 8.20 18.44 -9.01
CA ARG A 49 7.76 19.81 -8.68
C ARG A 49 8.15 20.25 -7.28
N GLY A 50 8.99 19.49 -6.62
CA GLY A 50 9.37 19.73 -5.26
C GLY A 50 8.53 18.94 -4.28
N GLY A 51 9.06 18.83 -3.05
CA GLY A 51 8.45 18.00 -2.01
C GLY A 51 8.85 16.53 -2.11
N ALA A 52 8.60 15.83 -1.03
CA ALA A 52 8.89 14.40 -0.91
C ALA A 52 7.84 13.74 -0.04
N VAL A 53 7.66 12.44 -0.23
CA VAL A 53 6.82 11.60 0.61
C VAL A 53 7.66 10.46 1.17
N ASP A 54 7.44 10.12 2.43
CA ASP A 54 8.08 9.01 3.12
C ASP A 54 7.05 7.89 3.25
N LEU A 55 7.23 6.85 2.46
CA LEU A 55 6.30 5.73 2.39
C LEU A 55 6.84 4.55 3.19
N ARG A 56 5.98 3.97 4.01
CA ARG A 56 6.29 2.78 4.80
C ARG A 56 5.32 1.67 4.44
N PHE A 57 5.85 0.51 4.10
CA PHE A 57 5.07 -0.63 3.65
C PHE A 57 5.19 -1.78 4.65
N PHE A 58 4.07 -2.43 4.90
CA PHE A 58 3.97 -3.53 5.86
C PHE A 58 3.30 -4.73 5.23
N ALA A 59 3.70 -5.92 5.67
CA ALA A 59 2.95 -7.13 5.35
C ALA A 59 1.70 -7.19 6.21
N VAL A 60 0.58 -7.60 5.63
CA VAL A 60 -0.65 -7.93 6.34
C VAL A 60 -0.95 -9.38 6.04
N ARG A 61 -0.72 -10.26 7.03
CA ARG A 61 -0.90 -11.70 6.85
C ARG A 61 -2.29 -12.18 7.22
N THR A 62 -2.93 -11.47 8.13
CA THR A 62 -4.28 -11.82 8.60
C THR A 62 -5.14 -10.59 8.73
N PHE A 63 -6.40 -10.75 8.40
CA PHE A 63 -7.41 -9.73 8.66
C PHE A 63 -8.77 -10.42 8.85
N SER A 64 -9.68 -9.71 9.52
CA SER A 64 -11.08 -10.13 9.65
C SER A 64 -11.98 -9.20 8.88
N GLY A 65 -13.16 -9.69 8.49
CA GLY A 65 -14.11 -8.96 7.68
C GLY A 65 -13.92 -9.27 6.20
N GLU A 66 -14.86 -8.80 5.39
CA GLU A 66 -14.81 -8.92 3.93
C GLU A 66 -14.35 -7.59 3.33
N ILE A 67 -13.58 -7.67 2.24
CA ILE A 67 -13.17 -6.47 1.51
C ILE A 67 -14.40 -5.75 1.01
N ASP A 68 -14.58 -4.53 1.48
CA ASP A 68 -15.65 -3.61 1.09
C ASP A 68 -15.01 -2.34 0.54
N ASN A 69 -14.99 -2.22 -0.79
CA ASN A 69 -14.36 -1.08 -1.45
C ASN A 69 -15.21 0.18 -1.25
N ARG A 70 -14.73 1.08 -0.38
CA ARG A 70 -15.45 2.30 -0.02
C ARG A 70 -15.00 3.54 -0.78
N ILE A 71 -13.78 3.52 -1.33
CA ILE A 71 -13.21 4.74 -1.92
C ILE A 71 -12.54 4.55 -3.29
N TYR A 72 -12.13 3.33 -3.64
CA TYR A 72 -11.39 3.09 -4.88
C TYR A 72 -12.32 2.81 -6.05
N GLN A 73 -11.88 3.10 -7.26
CA GLN A 73 -12.61 2.69 -8.46
C GLN A 73 -12.70 1.19 -8.57
N GLN A 74 -11.62 0.50 -8.18
CA GLN A 74 -11.52 -0.95 -8.25
C GLN A 74 -10.52 -1.43 -7.22
N VAL A 75 -10.82 -2.59 -6.61
CA VAL A 75 -9.91 -3.31 -5.72
C VAL A 75 -9.68 -4.69 -6.31
N ARG A 76 -8.44 -5.16 -6.31
CA ARG A 76 -8.10 -6.43 -6.92
C ARG A 76 -7.02 -7.14 -6.13
N TRP A 77 -7.18 -8.46 -5.94
CA TRP A 77 -6.13 -9.33 -5.45
C TRP A 77 -5.23 -9.74 -6.61
N VAL A 78 -3.93 -9.58 -6.43
CA VAL A 78 -2.93 -9.84 -7.48
C VAL A 78 -1.75 -10.58 -6.87
N LYS A 79 -1.28 -11.63 -7.54
CA LYS A 79 -0.02 -12.29 -7.15
C LYS A 79 1.15 -11.33 -7.34
N PHE A 80 2.18 -11.45 -6.52
CA PHE A 80 3.36 -10.58 -6.62
C PHE A 80 3.99 -10.61 -8.00
N GLU A 81 4.11 -11.77 -8.62
CA GLU A 81 4.69 -11.93 -9.95
C GLU A 81 3.91 -11.21 -11.06
N ASP A 82 2.63 -10.96 -10.83
CA ASP A 82 1.75 -10.30 -11.80
C ASP A 82 1.66 -8.78 -11.60
N LEU A 83 2.15 -8.26 -10.48
CA LEU A 83 2.10 -6.82 -10.19
C LEU A 83 2.68 -5.95 -11.31
N PRO A 84 3.81 -6.31 -11.96
CA PRO A 84 4.37 -5.49 -13.03
C PRO A 84 3.48 -5.32 -14.26
N ARG A 85 2.41 -6.10 -14.38
CA ARG A 85 1.43 -5.96 -15.47
C ARG A 85 0.50 -4.78 -15.27
N TYR A 86 0.50 -4.19 -14.09
CA TYR A 86 -0.38 -3.07 -13.73
C TYR A 86 0.42 -1.77 -13.72
N ASP A 87 -0.25 -0.69 -14.09
CA ASP A 87 0.39 0.62 -14.16
C ASP A 87 0.28 1.31 -12.80
N PHE A 88 1.32 1.19 -12.01
CA PHE A 88 1.37 1.73 -10.65
C PHE A 88 1.85 3.17 -10.61
N LEU A 89 1.48 3.88 -9.54
CA LEU A 89 2.06 5.18 -9.20
C LEU A 89 3.60 5.07 -9.19
N ALA A 90 4.25 6.15 -9.65
CA ALA A 90 5.71 6.16 -9.77
C ALA A 90 6.42 5.81 -8.45
N ALA A 91 5.90 6.28 -7.33
CA ALA A 91 6.48 6.02 -6.01
C ALA A 91 6.48 4.53 -5.63
N ASP A 92 5.57 3.73 -6.22
CA ASP A 92 5.39 2.32 -5.88
C ASP A 92 6.12 1.37 -6.83
N ARG A 93 6.65 1.85 -7.93
CA ARG A 93 7.23 0.98 -8.98
C ARG A 93 8.42 0.18 -8.52
N GLY A 94 9.28 0.75 -7.68
CA GLY A 94 10.43 0.02 -7.13
C GLY A 94 10.00 -1.12 -6.22
N LEU A 95 9.00 -0.88 -5.39
CA LEU A 95 8.42 -1.92 -4.52
C LEU A 95 7.81 -3.04 -5.36
N VAL A 96 7.03 -2.69 -6.37
CA VAL A 96 6.40 -3.68 -7.27
C VAL A 96 7.45 -4.58 -7.91
N LYS A 97 8.53 -3.99 -8.42
CA LYS A 97 9.63 -4.75 -9.03
C LYS A 97 10.27 -5.72 -8.04
N ASN A 98 10.52 -5.26 -6.82
CA ASN A 98 11.16 -6.09 -5.80
C ASN A 98 10.24 -7.20 -5.28
N LEU A 99 8.95 -6.92 -5.12
CA LEU A 99 7.98 -7.95 -4.75
C LEU A 99 7.87 -9.03 -5.82
N ALA A 100 7.80 -8.62 -7.09
CA ALA A 100 7.71 -9.56 -8.21
C ALA A 100 8.98 -10.44 -8.33
N ALA A 101 10.13 -9.90 -7.95
CA ALA A 101 11.40 -10.63 -7.96
C ALA A 101 11.60 -11.52 -6.72
N GLY A 102 10.68 -11.51 -5.77
CA GLY A 102 10.77 -12.30 -4.54
C GLY A 102 11.80 -11.79 -3.54
N LYS A 103 12.16 -10.52 -3.60
CA LYS A 103 13.26 -9.98 -2.77
C LYS A 103 12.84 -9.56 -1.37
N LEU A 104 11.58 -9.23 -1.15
CA LEU A 104 11.11 -8.64 0.10
C LEU A 104 10.28 -9.60 0.95
N LEU A 105 9.63 -10.53 0.32
CA LEU A 105 8.77 -11.52 0.98
C LEU A 105 8.96 -12.90 0.38
#